data_dd327f0afcac297a72d0af97b7868435
#
_entry.id   dd327f0afcac297a72d0af97b7868435
#
_cell.length_a   1.000
_cell.length_b   1.000
_cell.length_c   1.000
_cell.angle_alpha   90.00
_cell.angle_beta   90.00
_cell.angle_gamma   90.00
#
_symmetry.space_group_name_H-M   'P 1'
#
loop_
_entity.id
_entity.type
_entity.pdbx_description
1 polymer ?
#
loop_
_entity_poly.entity_id
_entity_poly.type
_entity_poly.pdbx_seq_one_letter_code
_entity_poly.pdbx_strand_id
1 'polypeptide(L)'
;MDGNTSFIIMPVHNMKSALAFYRDQLGLIEAWREGEGTVAFKLPGTDVQLMVCLVEEGSPLTAGPGFIISSTDEFYAANQGKLDFLSAPVDIPPGRLVIAKDPAGNTLQFLSVRQSE
;
A
#
# COMPACT_ATOMS: atom_id res chain seq x y z
N MET A 1 -15.39 3.66 3.43
CA MET A 1 -13.98 3.88 3.74
C MET A 1 -13.85 5.20 4.46
N ASP A 2 -13.03 5.20 5.45
CA ASP A 2 -12.91 6.34 6.36
C ASP A 2 -11.51 6.94 6.36
N GLY A 3 -10.67 6.55 5.44
CA GLY A 3 -9.30 7.03 5.39
C GLY A 3 -9.19 8.43 4.84
N ASN A 4 -8.30 9.19 5.42
CA ASN A 4 -8.01 10.54 4.96
C ASN A 4 -6.82 10.59 4.01
N THR A 5 -6.01 9.53 4.02
CA THR A 5 -4.82 9.45 3.19
C THR A 5 -4.92 8.23 2.30
N SER A 6 -4.68 8.44 1.02
CA SER A 6 -4.64 7.37 0.05
C SER A 6 -3.21 7.17 -0.44
N PHE A 7 -2.93 5.98 -0.90
CA PHE A 7 -1.61 5.63 -1.43
C PHE A 7 -1.73 5.12 -2.83
N ILE A 8 -0.63 5.22 -3.56
CA ILE A 8 -0.39 4.37 -4.71
C ILE A 8 0.71 3.41 -4.27
N ILE A 9 0.43 2.12 -4.29
CA ILE A 9 1.38 1.12 -3.83
C ILE A 9 2.22 0.63 -5.00
N MET A 10 3.55 0.67 -4.82
CA MET A 10 4.50 0.26 -5.86
C MET A 10 5.42 -0.82 -5.30
N PRO A 11 5.14 -2.10 -5.57
CA PRO A 11 6.03 -3.17 -5.13
C PRO A 11 7.33 -3.13 -5.93
N VAL A 12 8.44 -3.32 -5.23
CA VAL A 12 9.75 -3.36 -5.86
C VAL A 12 10.55 -4.53 -5.30
N HIS A 13 11.52 -5.01 -6.06
CA HIS A 13 12.36 -6.12 -5.63
C HIS A 13 13.75 -5.67 -5.18
N ASN A 14 14.07 -4.39 -5.37
CA ASN A 14 15.35 -3.83 -5.00
C ASN A 14 15.14 -2.40 -4.54
N MET A 15 15.25 -2.17 -3.23
CA MET A 15 14.99 -0.84 -2.69
C MET A 15 16.05 0.17 -3.11
N LYS A 16 17.31 -0.25 -3.24
CA LYS A 16 18.38 0.66 -3.62
C LYS A 16 18.13 1.26 -5.01
N SER A 17 17.75 0.42 -5.98
CA SER A 17 17.48 0.91 -7.34
C SER A 17 16.18 1.71 -7.38
N ALA A 18 15.20 1.34 -6.53
CA ALA A 18 13.94 2.10 -6.45
C ALA A 18 14.20 3.50 -5.92
N LEU A 19 15.00 3.64 -4.86
CA LEU A 19 15.34 4.95 -4.32
C LEU A 19 16.14 5.79 -5.31
N ALA A 20 17.05 5.16 -6.04
CA ALA A 20 17.81 5.85 -7.08
C ALA A 20 16.86 6.42 -8.13
N PHE A 21 15.78 5.72 -8.45
CA PHE A 21 14.80 6.21 -9.41
C PHE A 21 13.85 7.24 -8.82
N TYR A 22 13.12 6.88 -7.77
CA TYR A 22 12.06 7.75 -7.24
C TYR A 22 12.60 8.98 -6.54
N ARG A 23 13.62 8.82 -5.75
CA ARG A 23 14.20 9.94 -4.99
C ARG A 23 15.19 10.74 -5.82
N ASP A 24 16.17 10.05 -6.44
CA ASP A 24 17.30 10.74 -7.06
C ASP A 24 17.02 11.19 -8.48
N GLN A 25 16.44 10.35 -9.31
CA GLN A 25 16.15 10.72 -10.70
C GLN A 25 14.85 11.49 -10.83
N LEU A 26 13.78 11.00 -10.24
CA LEU A 26 12.48 11.64 -10.33
C LEU A 26 12.35 12.84 -9.39
N GLY A 27 13.11 12.84 -8.30
CA GLY A 27 13.15 13.97 -7.37
C GLY A 27 12.01 14.04 -6.38
N LEU A 28 11.35 12.92 -6.10
CA LEU A 28 10.28 12.91 -5.11
C LEU A 28 10.84 13.06 -3.70
N ILE A 29 10.07 13.72 -2.85
CA ILE A 29 10.47 13.97 -1.46
C ILE A 29 9.93 12.85 -0.59
N GLU A 30 10.82 12.23 0.20
CA GLU A 30 10.44 11.18 1.12
C GLU A 30 9.56 11.75 2.23
N ALA A 31 8.41 11.12 2.46
CA ALA A 31 7.50 11.53 3.52
C ALA A 31 7.77 10.76 4.81
N TRP A 32 7.97 9.46 4.70
CA TRP A 32 8.29 8.61 5.84
C TRP A 32 8.82 7.28 5.33
N ARG A 33 9.37 6.49 6.25
CA ARG A 33 9.75 5.12 5.94
C ARG A 33 9.57 4.23 7.16
N GLU A 34 9.38 2.93 6.87
CA GLU A 34 9.25 1.91 7.89
C GLU A 34 10.36 0.90 7.65
N GLY A 35 11.38 0.91 8.49
CA GLY A 35 12.54 0.06 8.31
C GLY A 35 13.21 0.30 6.96
N GLU A 36 13.69 -0.76 6.34
CA GLU A 36 14.32 -0.67 5.02
C GLU A 36 13.41 -1.18 3.91
N GLY A 37 12.21 -1.61 4.27
CA GLY A 37 11.30 -2.27 3.33
C GLY A 37 10.18 -1.41 2.79
N THR A 38 9.93 -0.24 3.38
CA THR A 38 8.84 0.62 2.92
C THR A 38 9.27 2.07 2.98
N VAL A 39 9.14 2.76 1.86
CA VAL A 39 9.46 4.18 1.78
C VAL A 39 8.32 4.89 1.06
N ALA A 40 7.75 5.90 1.70
CA ALA A 40 6.66 6.66 1.11
C ALA A 40 7.17 8.00 0.62
N PHE A 41 6.72 8.39 -0.57
CA PHE A 41 7.09 9.67 -1.18
C PHE A 41 5.86 10.52 -1.35
N LYS A 42 6.05 11.83 -1.21
CA LYS A 42 4.98 12.79 -1.47
C LYS A 42 4.79 12.95 -2.96
N LEU A 43 3.54 12.97 -3.41
CA LEU A 43 3.23 13.33 -4.79
C LEU A 43 2.91 14.82 -4.81
N PRO A 44 3.65 15.61 -5.60
CA PRO A 44 3.48 17.06 -5.61
C PRO A 44 2.04 17.49 -5.88
N GLY A 45 1.56 18.43 -5.09
CA GLY A 45 0.25 19.02 -5.30
C GLY A 45 -0.93 18.19 -4.81
N THR A 46 -0.66 17.09 -4.09
CA THR A 46 -1.73 16.20 -3.60
C THR A 46 -1.43 15.74 -2.19
N ASP A 47 -2.43 15.12 -1.55
CA ASP A 47 -2.25 14.41 -0.28
C ASP A 47 -1.97 12.92 -0.50
N VAL A 48 -1.92 12.49 -1.74
CA VAL A 48 -1.64 11.11 -2.08
C VAL A 48 -0.15 10.85 -1.93
N GLN A 49 0.20 9.69 -1.40
CA GLN A 49 1.60 9.29 -1.27
C GLN A 49 1.87 8.05 -2.10
N LEU A 50 3.08 7.98 -2.63
CA LEU A 50 3.55 6.81 -3.35
C LEU A 50 4.28 5.94 -2.35
N MET A 51 3.74 4.75 -2.06
CA MET A 51 4.33 3.86 -1.08
C MET A 51 5.10 2.75 -1.79
N VAL A 52 6.42 2.86 -1.75
CA VAL A 52 7.31 1.89 -2.38
C VAL A 52 7.62 0.79 -1.38
N CYS A 53 7.24 -0.43 -1.71
CA CYS A 53 7.35 -1.57 -0.80
C CYS A 53 8.27 -2.63 -1.39
N LEU A 54 9.31 -3.00 -0.63
CA LEU A 54 10.17 -4.11 -1.00
C LEU A 54 9.39 -5.40 -0.77
N VAL A 55 9.29 -6.22 -1.80
CA VAL A 55 8.56 -7.48 -1.71
C VAL A 55 9.40 -8.61 -2.23
N GLU A 56 9.10 -9.80 -1.74
CA GLU A 56 9.75 -11.02 -2.23
C GLU A 56 8.96 -11.55 -3.42
N GLU A 57 9.61 -12.37 -4.22
CA GLU A 57 8.97 -13.02 -5.33
C GLU A 57 7.81 -13.86 -4.82
N GLY A 58 6.66 -13.77 -5.48
CA GLY A 58 5.46 -14.47 -5.04
C GLY A 58 4.58 -13.68 -4.08
N SER A 59 5.00 -12.47 -3.71
CA SER A 59 4.19 -11.62 -2.84
C SER A 59 2.84 -11.32 -3.49
N PRO A 60 1.74 -11.31 -2.70
CA PRO A 60 0.42 -10.94 -3.25
C PRO A 60 0.29 -9.44 -3.50
N LEU A 61 1.21 -8.62 -2.99
CA LEU A 61 1.12 -7.18 -3.13
C LEU A 61 1.32 -6.77 -4.58
N THR A 62 0.41 -5.94 -5.09
CA THR A 62 0.44 -5.48 -6.49
C THR A 62 0.47 -3.97 -6.54
N ALA A 63 0.89 -3.42 -7.68
CA ALA A 63 0.83 -1.98 -7.89
C ALA A 63 -0.62 -1.54 -8.01
N GLY A 64 -0.95 -0.40 -7.42
CA GLY A 64 -2.29 0.14 -7.53
C GLY A 64 -2.68 1.03 -6.38
N PRO A 65 -3.92 1.54 -6.42
CA PRO A 65 -4.40 2.44 -5.38
C PRO A 65 -4.53 1.73 -4.05
N GLY A 66 -4.22 2.46 -2.98
CA GLY A 66 -4.35 1.99 -1.62
C GLY A 66 -5.16 2.97 -0.81
N PHE A 67 -6.02 2.45 0.04
CA PHE A 67 -6.91 3.26 0.88
C PHE A 67 -6.61 2.96 2.34
N ILE A 68 -6.48 4.01 3.14
CA ILE A 68 -6.32 3.86 4.58
C ILE A 68 -7.71 3.69 5.18
N ILE A 69 -7.87 2.67 5.99
CA ILE A 69 -9.13 2.40 6.70
C ILE A 69 -8.82 2.14 8.16
N SER A 70 -9.82 2.21 9.01
CA SER A 70 -9.61 2.06 10.46
C SER A 70 -9.31 0.62 10.86
N SER A 71 -9.96 -0.35 10.23
CA SER A 71 -9.73 -1.76 10.54
C SER A 71 -9.90 -2.62 9.31
N THR A 72 -8.81 -3.22 8.88
CA THR A 72 -8.81 -4.13 7.73
C THR A 72 -9.66 -5.37 8.00
N ASP A 73 -9.57 -5.91 9.24
CA ASP A 73 -10.33 -7.11 9.60
C ASP A 73 -11.84 -6.85 9.59
N GLU A 74 -12.27 -5.70 10.11
CA GLU A 74 -13.69 -5.36 10.08
C GLU A 74 -14.17 -5.10 8.66
N PHE A 75 -13.37 -4.45 7.85
CA PHE A 75 -13.69 -4.19 6.45
C PHE A 75 -13.85 -5.52 5.70
N TYR A 76 -12.92 -6.44 5.91
CA TYR A 76 -12.97 -7.75 5.28
C TYR A 76 -14.23 -8.51 5.69
N ALA A 77 -14.52 -8.56 7.00
CA ALA A 77 -15.69 -9.26 7.51
C ALA A 77 -16.99 -8.65 6.97
N ALA A 78 -17.07 -7.33 6.92
CA ALA A 78 -18.29 -6.64 6.51
C ALA A 78 -18.56 -6.78 5.01
N ASN A 79 -17.55 -7.08 4.22
CA ASN A 79 -17.67 -7.12 2.75
C ASN A 79 -17.52 -8.52 2.16
N GLN A 80 -17.58 -9.56 3.00
CA GLN A 80 -17.62 -10.92 2.52
C GLN A 80 -18.87 -11.11 1.66
N GLY A 81 -18.68 -11.72 0.49
CA GLY A 81 -19.78 -11.92 -0.44
C GLY A 81 -20.13 -10.73 -1.31
N LYS A 82 -19.55 -9.56 -1.01
CA LYS A 82 -19.77 -8.34 -1.80
C LYS A 82 -18.57 -7.99 -2.65
N LEU A 83 -17.37 -8.21 -2.13
CA LEU A 83 -16.13 -7.88 -2.82
C LEU A 83 -15.36 -9.16 -3.10
N ASP A 84 -14.59 -9.13 -4.18
CA ASP A 84 -13.75 -10.25 -4.58
C ASP A 84 -12.37 -10.07 -3.99
N PHE A 85 -12.18 -10.62 -2.78
CA PHE A 85 -10.89 -10.52 -2.09
C PHE A 85 -9.92 -11.58 -2.62
N LEU A 86 -8.65 -11.21 -2.78
CA LEU A 86 -7.62 -12.15 -3.20
C LEU A 86 -7.31 -13.17 -2.12
N SER A 87 -7.37 -12.74 -0.86
CA SER A 87 -7.10 -13.59 0.29
C SER A 87 -7.62 -12.89 1.55
N ALA A 88 -7.51 -13.56 2.69
CA ALA A 88 -7.78 -12.93 3.98
C ALA A 88 -6.71 -11.88 4.25
N PRO A 89 -6.96 -10.95 5.20
CA PRO A 89 -5.98 -9.92 5.54
C PRO A 89 -4.63 -10.49 5.95
N VAL A 90 -3.57 -9.78 5.59
CA VAL A 90 -2.20 -10.16 5.90
C VAL A 90 -1.46 -8.99 6.54
N ASP A 91 -0.46 -9.30 7.34
CA ASP A 91 0.39 -8.26 7.93
C ASP A 91 1.50 -7.89 6.96
N ILE A 92 1.74 -6.60 6.83
CA ILE A 92 2.89 -6.07 6.10
C ILE A 92 3.55 -5.04 7.02
N PRO A 93 4.78 -4.59 6.71
CA PRO A 93 5.47 -3.69 7.64
C PRO A 93 4.66 -2.49 8.13
N PRO A 94 3.95 -1.72 7.28
CA PRO A 94 3.21 -0.57 7.79
C PRO A 94 1.88 -0.91 8.48
N GLY A 95 1.37 -2.13 8.35
CA GLY A 95 0.09 -2.45 8.98
C GLY A 95 -0.55 -3.72 8.47
N ARG A 96 -1.87 -3.70 8.35
CA ARG A 96 -2.64 -4.88 7.96
C ARG A 96 -3.37 -4.61 6.66
N LEU A 97 -3.16 -5.48 5.68
CA LEU A 97 -3.57 -5.28 4.28
C LEU A 97 -4.58 -6.31 3.82
N VAL A 98 -5.57 -5.87 3.05
CA VAL A 98 -6.39 -6.78 2.27
C VAL A 98 -6.54 -6.20 0.86
N ILE A 99 -6.59 -7.09 -0.13
CA ILE A 99 -6.65 -6.69 -1.54
C ILE A 99 -7.94 -7.25 -2.15
N ALA A 100 -8.67 -6.40 -2.85
CA ALA A 100 -9.86 -6.80 -3.58
C ALA A 100 -9.66 -6.51 -5.06
N LYS A 101 -10.38 -7.24 -5.92
CA LYS A 101 -10.36 -7.00 -7.35
C LYS A 101 -11.67 -6.38 -7.80
N ASP A 102 -11.58 -5.48 -8.77
CA ASP A 102 -12.78 -4.98 -9.44
C ASP A 102 -13.19 -5.96 -10.54
N PRO A 103 -14.32 -5.72 -11.22
CA PRO A 103 -14.78 -6.65 -12.26
C PRO A 103 -13.83 -6.81 -13.43
N ALA A 104 -12.96 -5.84 -13.68
CA ALA A 104 -11.98 -5.91 -14.76
C ALA A 104 -10.67 -6.57 -14.32
N GLY A 105 -10.55 -6.95 -13.04
CA GLY A 105 -9.35 -7.58 -12.53
C GLY A 105 -8.33 -6.61 -11.95
N ASN A 106 -8.65 -5.33 -11.89
CA ASN A 106 -7.76 -4.36 -11.26
C ASN A 106 -7.78 -4.54 -9.74
N THR A 107 -6.64 -4.34 -9.11
CA THR A 107 -6.52 -4.54 -7.67
C THR A 107 -6.65 -3.23 -6.91
N LEU A 108 -7.36 -3.32 -5.78
CA LEU A 108 -7.55 -2.22 -4.86
C LEU A 108 -7.06 -2.70 -3.50
N GLN A 109 -6.29 -1.87 -2.82
CA GLN A 109 -5.65 -2.27 -1.59
C GLN A 109 -6.16 -1.45 -0.43
N PHE A 110 -6.48 -2.13 0.68
CA PHE A 110 -7.03 -1.49 1.87
C PHE A 110 -6.11 -1.78 3.04
N LEU A 111 -5.67 -0.73 3.70
CA LEU A 111 -4.62 -0.83 4.71
C LEU A 111 -5.03 -0.12 5.99
N SER A 112 -4.96 -0.82 7.10
CA SER A 112 -5.02 -0.18 8.41
C SER A 112 -3.59 -0.04 8.91
N VAL A 113 -3.19 1.20 9.19
CA VAL A 113 -1.80 1.51 9.54
C VAL A 113 -1.52 1.09 10.96
N ARG A 114 -0.34 0.50 11.18
CA ARG A 114 0.09 0.11 12.51
C ARG A 114 0.23 1.34 13.38
N GLN A 115 -0.34 1.25 14.58
CA GLN A 115 -0.24 2.34 15.55
C GLN A 115 1.14 2.33 16.18
N SER A 116 1.78 3.49 16.26
CA SER A 116 3.04 3.55 16.99
C SER A 116 2.77 3.78 18.46
N GLU A 117 3.60 3.17 19.25
CA GLU A 117 3.50 3.27 20.70
C GLU A 117 4.23 4.50 21.23
#